data_78c6c2ef56487492474d302d5b0818fa
#
_entry.id   78c6c2ef56487492474d302d5b0818fa
#
_cell.length_a   1.000
_cell.length_b   1.000
_cell.length_c   1.000
_cell.angle_alpha   90.00
_cell.angle_beta   90.00
_cell.angle_gamma   90.00
#
_symmetry.space_group_name_H-M   'P 1'
#
loop_
_entity.id
_entity.type
_entity.pdbx_description
1 polymer ?
#
loop_
_entity_poly.entity_id
_entity_poly.type
_entity_poly.pdbx_seq_one_letter_code
_entity_poly.pdbx_strand_id
1 'polypeptide(L)'
;MRKFILASLLFLGSVQLGWAQSLEKMQWFNEPEQWEIKDNTLVMSVTPQSDYWRISHYGFTVDDAPFYYATYGGEFEVKVKVSADYKARFDQAGMMLRIDKENYIKTGIEFVDGKFNLSTVVTHHTSDWSVITLDKPVPYVWIKAVRRLDAVEIFYSFDDKEYIMMRNAWLQDNTPVRVGLMAASPDGNGFQATFEHFKVKHLPDQRRLEWLKKNQE
;
A
#
# COMPACT_ATOMS: atom_id res chain seq x y z
N MET A 1 11.28 65.53 -9.81
CA MET A 1 10.26 64.50 -9.62
C MET A 1 10.88 63.13 -9.93
N ARG A 2 11.25 62.34 -8.92
CA ARG A 2 11.84 61.00 -9.08
C ARG A 2 10.68 59.97 -9.05
N LYS A 3 10.52 59.24 -10.13
CA LYS A 3 9.55 58.12 -10.21
C LYS A 3 10.19 56.88 -9.58
N PHE A 4 9.61 56.39 -8.47
CA PHE A 4 9.92 55.07 -7.91
C PHE A 4 9.15 54.03 -8.70
N ILE A 5 9.85 53.10 -9.35
CA ILE A 5 9.28 51.88 -9.94
C ILE A 5 9.30 50.84 -8.87
N LEU A 6 8.15 50.44 -8.38
CA LEU A 6 7.98 49.29 -7.46
C LEU A 6 8.00 48.02 -8.33
N ALA A 7 9.06 47.25 -8.24
CA ALA A 7 9.14 45.92 -8.84
C ALA A 7 8.51 44.92 -7.87
N SER A 8 7.31 44.44 -8.21
CA SER A 8 6.65 43.33 -7.49
C SER A 8 7.31 42.02 -7.89
N LEU A 9 8.12 41.43 -7.00
CA LEU A 9 8.63 40.07 -7.12
C LEU A 9 7.47 39.10 -6.80
N LEU A 10 6.92 38.47 -7.83
CA LEU A 10 6.06 37.31 -7.71
C LEU A 10 6.93 36.11 -7.30
N PHE A 11 6.84 35.73 -6.04
CA PHE A 11 7.39 34.46 -5.55
C PHE A 11 6.46 33.33 -6.04
N LEU A 12 6.82 32.73 -7.16
CA LEU A 12 6.26 31.44 -7.59
C LEU A 12 6.86 30.35 -6.67
N GLY A 13 6.15 30.07 -5.59
CA GLY A 13 6.43 28.95 -4.74
C GLY A 13 6.22 27.66 -5.54
N SER A 14 7.31 27.01 -5.98
CA SER A 14 7.27 25.65 -6.50
C SER A 14 6.84 24.73 -5.36
N VAL A 15 5.62 24.21 -5.44
CA VAL A 15 5.18 23.10 -4.59
C VAL A 15 6.03 21.90 -4.99
N GLN A 16 7.10 21.65 -4.26
CA GLN A 16 7.83 20.39 -4.38
C GLN A 16 6.91 19.30 -3.80
N LEU A 17 6.31 18.51 -4.67
CA LEU A 17 5.67 17.23 -4.34
C LEU A 17 6.78 16.25 -3.91
N GLY A 18 7.25 16.43 -2.67
CA GLY A 18 8.26 15.56 -2.09
C GLY A 18 7.66 14.22 -1.66
N TRP A 19 8.43 13.16 -1.76
CA TRP A 19 8.14 11.92 -1.06
C TRP A 19 8.20 12.21 0.45
N ALA A 20 7.09 12.03 1.14
CA ALA A 20 7.02 12.24 2.58
C ALA A 20 6.54 10.96 3.24
N GLN A 21 7.30 10.43 4.13
CA GLN A 21 6.91 9.78 5.39
C GLN A 21 8.09 8.99 5.96
N SER A 22 8.46 9.31 7.18
CA SER A 22 9.24 8.42 8.05
C SER A 22 8.32 7.36 8.61
N LEU A 23 8.74 6.12 8.63
CA LEU A 23 8.02 5.00 9.29
C LEU A 23 7.75 5.33 10.77
N GLU A 24 8.60 6.12 11.43
CA GLU A 24 8.45 6.53 12.85
C GLU A 24 7.13 7.27 13.17
N LYS A 25 6.41 7.77 12.16
CA LYS A 25 5.14 8.49 12.33
C LYS A 25 3.91 7.63 12.05
N MET A 26 4.11 6.35 11.82
CA MET A 26 3.05 5.39 11.60
C MET A 26 2.62 4.75 12.93
N GLN A 27 1.52 4.00 12.90
CA GLN A 27 0.96 3.32 14.07
C GLN A 27 0.50 1.91 13.73
N TRP A 28 0.41 1.07 14.75
CA TRP A 28 -0.06 -0.30 14.60
C TRP A 28 -1.59 -0.42 14.69
N PHE A 29 -2.12 -1.30 13.89
CA PHE A 29 -3.35 -2.03 14.10
C PHE A 29 -2.96 -3.51 14.18
N ASN A 30 -3.29 -4.18 15.28
CA ASN A 30 -2.79 -5.52 15.62
C ASN A 30 -1.25 -5.56 15.67
N GLU A 31 -0.65 -4.88 16.63
CA GLU A 31 0.81 -4.82 16.82
C GLU A 31 1.39 -6.22 17.05
N PRO A 32 2.42 -6.67 16.30
CA PRO A 32 3.07 -7.96 16.55
C PRO A 32 3.95 -7.90 17.80
N GLU A 33 4.25 -9.05 18.41
CA GLU A 33 5.06 -9.13 19.62
C GLU A 33 6.49 -8.61 19.43
N GLN A 34 7.05 -8.76 18.23
CA GLN A 34 8.43 -8.37 17.92
C GLN A 34 8.50 -7.63 16.60
N TRP A 35 9.06 -6.44 16.63
CA TRP A 35 9.35 -5.63 15.45
C TRP A 35 10.45 -4.62 15.73
N GLU A 36 11.09 -4.14 14.69
CA GLU A 36 12.14 -3.13 14.74
C GLU A 36 12.05 -2.20 13.52
N ILE A 37 12.29 -0.91 13.74
CA ILE A 37 12.54 0.06 12.66
C ILE A 37 13.98 0.53 12.77
N LYS A 38 14.73 0.31 11.71
CA LYS A 38 16.11 0.78 11.59
C LYS A 38 16.38 1.26 10.16
N ASP A 39 16.98 2.43 10.01
CA ASP A 39 17.34 3.03 8.71
C ASP A 39 16.14 3.06 7.72
N ASN A 40 14.95 3.42 8.24
CA ASN A 40 13.68 3.42 7.52
C ASN A 40 13.28 2.05 6.91
N THR A 41 13.73 0.97 7.52
CA THR A 41 13.35 -0.42 7.24
C THR A 41 12.56 -0.94 8.42
N LEU A 42 11.38 -1.50 8.18
CA LEU A 42 10.61 -2.24 9.19
C LEU A 42 10.88 -3.73 9.03
N VAL A 43 11.26 -4.37 10.12
CA VAL A 43 11.31 -5.84 10.25
C VAL A 43 10.30 -6.25 11.32
N MET A 44 9.44 -7.24 11.03
CA MET A 44 8.47 -7.75 12.00
C MET A 44 8.43 -9.28 12.02
N SER A 45 8.21 -9.86 13.19
CA SER A 45 7.80 -11.25 13.37
C SER A 45 6.28 -11.32 13.20
N VAL A 46 5.82 -11.96 12.13
CA VAL A 46 4.40 -12.02 11.79
C VAL A 46 3.65 -12.89 12.80
N THR A 47 2.52 -12.39 13.27
CA THR A 47 1.67 -13.10 14.24
C THR A 47 1.18 -14.43 13.67
N PRO A 48 1.38 -15.55 14.39
CA PRO A 48 0.86 -16.87 13.98
C PRO A 48 -0.65 -16.87 13.83
N GLN A 49 -1.17 -17.66 12.88
CA GLN A 49 -2.60 -17.92 12.67
C GLN A 49 -3.44 -16.64 12.51
N SER A 50 -2.87 -15.61 11.88
CA SER A 50 -3.49 -14.30 11.66
C SER A 50 -3.78 -14.06 10.19
N ASP A 51 -4.87 -13.33 9.87
CA ASP A 51 -5.25 -13.00 8.49
C ASP A 51 -6.09 -11.73 8.41
N TYR A 52 -6.36 -11.33 7.15
CA TYR A 52 -7.43 -10.44 6.72
C TYR A 52 -8.24 -11.14 5.64
N TRP A 53 -9.41 -11.67 6.02
CA TRP A 53 -10.31 -12.38 5.11
C TRP A 53 -11.76 -12.20 5.52
N ARG A 54 -12.66 -12.15 4.54
CA ARG A 54 -14.09 -12.06 4.80
C ARG A 54 -14.89 -12.99 3.87
N ILE A 55 -15.55 -13.96 4.47
CA ILE A 55 -16.67 -14.78 3.98
C ILE A 55 -16.32 -15.67 2.78
N SER A 56 -15.91 -15.10 1.63
CA SER A 56 -15.78 -15.82 0.37
C SER A 56 -15.07 -17.16 0.52
N HIS A 57 -15.63 -18.21 -0.08
CA HIS A 57 -15.15 -19.58 -0.11
C HIS A 57 -15.12 -20.27 1.27
N TYR A 58 -14.51 -19.66 2.28
CA TYR A 58 -14.27 -20.29 3.59
C TYR A 58 -15.36 -20.04 4.62
N GLY A 59 -16.21 -19.04 4.46
CA GLY A 59 -17.32 -18.72 5.36
C GLY A 59 -16.96 -18.00 6.66
N PHE A 60 -15.67 -17.76 6.93
CA PHE A 60 -15.22 -17.06 8.14
C PHE A 60 -14.85 -15.60 7.89
N THR A 61 -14.67 -14.85 8.95
CA THR A 61 -14.13 -13.49 8.95
C THR A 61 -13.00 -13.39 9.95
N VAL A 62 -11.81 -12.93 9.50
CA VAL A 62 -10.62 -12.69 10.31
C VAL A 62 -10.09 -11.28 10.00
N ASP A 63 -9.60 -10.57 11.03
CA ASP A 63 -9.16 -9.18 10.95
C ASP A 63 -8.11 -8.90 12.03
N ASP A 64 -7.11 -9.77 12.17
CA ASP A 64 -6.19 -9.81 13.32
C ASP A 64 -4.69 -9.82 12.96
N ALA A 65 -4.34 -9.79 11.68
CA ALA A 65 -2.94 -9.73 11.27
C ALA A 65 -2.30 -8.35 11.50
N PRO A 66 -0.96 -8.27 11.66
CA PRO A 66 -0.23 -7.01 11.82
C PRO A 66 -0.42 -6.05 10.64
N PHE A 67 -0.70 -4.78 10.96
CA PHE A 67 -0.80 -3.71 9.99
C PHE A 67 -0.22 -2.40 10.54
N TYR A 68 0.89 -1.95 9.97
CA TYR A 68 1.57 -0.71 10.34
C TYR A 68 1.26 0.37 9.32
N TYR A 69 0.55 1.45 9.73
CA TYR A 69 -0.07 2.37 8.79
C TYR A 69 -0.02 3.85 9.20
N ALA A 70 -0.20 4.71 8.20
CA ALA A 70 -0.64 6.10 8.38
C ALA A 70 -1.89 6.36 7.54
N THR A 71 -2.60 7.46 7.83
CA THR A 71 -3.85 7.81 7.14
C THR A 71 -3.61 8.89 6.09
N TYR A 72 -4.12 8.65 4.87
CA TYR A 72 -3.99 9.56 3.74
C TYR A 72 -5.36 9.88 3.13
N GLY A 73 -5.55 11.14 2.77
CA GLY A 73 -6.70 11.60 1.98
C GLY A 73 -6.31 11.92 0.55
N GLY A 74 -7.31 12.05 -0.34
CA GLY A 74 -7.11 12.43 -1.73
C GLY A 74 -6.40 11.40 -2.59
N GLU A 75 -5.73 11.89 -3.63
CA GLU A 75 -5.01 11.06 -4.60
C GLU A 75 -3.53 10.91 -4.20
N PHE A 76 -3.00 9.71 -4.31
CA PHE A 76 -1.61 9.43 -3.96
C PHE A 76 -1.05 8.21 -4.69
N GLU A 77 0.27 8.15 -4.74
CA GLU A 77 1.04 6.96 -5.08
C GLU A 77 1.75 6.47 -3.81
N VAL A 78 1.71 5.17 -3.58
CA VAL A 78 2.47 4.50 -2.52
C VAL A 78 3.29 3.37 -3.11
N LYS A 79 4.52 3.19 -2.61
CA LYS A 79 5.36 2.06 -2.97
C LYS A 79 6.16 1.53 -1.79
N VAL A 80 6.49 0.24 -1.87
CA VAL A 80 7.33 -0.47 -0.91
C VAL A 80 8.08 -1.61 -1.59
N LYS A 81 9.28 -1.92 -1.09
CA LYS A 81 10.01 -3.15 -1.39
C LYS A 81 9.76 -4.14 -0.25
N VAL A 82 9.34 -5.35 -0.60
CA VAL A 82 8.95 -6.40 0.36
C VAL A 82 9.80 -7.64 0.16
N SER A 83 10.33 -8.17 1.24
CA SER A 83 10.97 -9.48 1.30
C SER A 83 10.52 -10.21 2.56
N ALA A 84 10.48 -11.55 2.52
CA ALA A 84 10.10 -12.33 3.70
C ALA A 84 10.60 -13.76 3.62
N ASP A 85 10.69 -14.41 4.79
CA ASP A 85 11.03 -15.81 4.97
C ASP A 85 9.74 -16.66 5.06
N TYR A 86 8.99 -16.71 3.94
CA TYR A 86 7.73 -17.46 3.87
C TYR A 86 7.93 -18.94 4.14
N LYS A 87 7.09 -19.55 4.99
CA LYS A 87 7.25 -20.93 5.47
C LYS A 87 6.01 -21.80 5.26
N ALA A 88 4.85 -21.25 5.59
CA ALA A 88 3.59 -21.97 5.57
C ALA A 88 2.67 -21.50 4.46
N ARG A 89 1.68 -22.30 4.15
CA ARG A 89 0.64 -21.96 3.20
C ARG A 89 -0.06 -20.65 3.61
N PHE A 90 -0.31 -19.78 2.67
CA PHE A 90 -0.89 -18.45 2.83
C PHE A 90 -0.06 -17.42 3.60
N ASP A 91 1.20 -17.74 3.98
CA ASP A 91 2.12 -16.71 4.45
C ASP A 91 2.19 -15.59 3.42
N GLN A 92 1.91 -14.35 3.84
CA GLN A 92 1.80 -13.22 2.94
C GLN A 92 2.37 -11.94 3.56
N ALA A 93 3.04 -11.14 2.72
CA ALA A 93 3.56 -9.84 3.11
C ALA A 93 3.46 -8.83 1.95
N GLY A 94 3.11 -7.58 2.28
CA GLY A 94 2.93 -6.54 1.29
C GLY A 94 2.39 -5.24 1.87
N MET A 95 1.53 -4.57 1.12
CA MET A 95 0.85 -3.38 1.59
C MET A 95 -0.66 -3.58 1.69
N MET A 96 -1.30 -2.73 2.48
CA MET A 96 -2.75 -2.65 2.54
C MET A 96 -3.22 -1.19 2.47
N LEU A 97 -4.30 -0.99 1.71
CA LEU A 97 -5.11 0.22 1.69
C LEU A 97 -6.44 -0.12 2.33
N ARG A 98 -6.75 0.48 3.49
CA ARG A 98 -7.90 0.08 4.32
C ARG A 98 -8.74 1.26 4.75
N ILE A 99 -10.01 1.25 4.41
CA ILE A 99 -11.00 2.18 4.96
C ILE A 99 -11.49 1.64 6.31
N ASP A 100 -12.00 0.41 6.30
CA ASP A 100 -12.53 -0.29 7.48
C ASP A 100 -12.38 -1.81 7.33
N LYS A 101 -13.03 -2.59 8.22
CA LYS A 101 -12.96 -4.05 8.21
C LYS A 101 -13.67 -4.70 7.01
N GLU A 102 -14.51 -3.97 6.28
CA GLU A 102 -15.29 -4.46 5.14
C GLU A 102 -14.80 -3.91 3.80
N ASN A 103 -13.92 -2.89 3.84
CA ASN A 103 -13.46 -2.18 2.66
C ASN A 103 -11.94 -2.00 2.72
N TYR A 104 -11.21 -2.91 2.08
CA TYR A 104 -9.75 -2.85 2.00
C TYR A 104 -9.21 -3.58 0.76
N ILE A 105 -8.00 -3.23 0.39
CA ILE A 105 -7.20 -3.91 -0.62
C ILE A 105 -5.88 -4.29 0.02
N LYS A 106 -5.54 -5.59 0.05
CA LYS A 106 -4.22 -6.08 0.44
C LYS A 106 -3.51 -6.66 -0.78
N THR A 107 -2.21 -6.43 -0.91
CA THR A 107 -1.43 -6.85 -2.08
C THR A 107 0.03 -7.05 -1.72
N GLY A 108 0.67 -8.06 -2.32
CA GLY A 108 2.05 -8.41 -2.06
C GLY A 108 2.43 -9.78 -2.61
N ILE A 109 3.34 -10.46 -1.92
CA ILE A 109 3.63 -11.88 -2.15
C ILE A 109 2.80 -12.71 -1.19
N GLU A 110 2.25 -13.81 -1.69
CA GLU A 110 1.56 -14.84 -0.94
C GLU A 110 2.14 -16.21 -1.33
N PHE A 111 2.53 -16.99 -0.33
CA PHE A 111 3.10 -18.32 -0.51
C PHE A 111 2.01 -19.38 -0.45
N VAL A 112 1.74 -20.05 -1.57
CA VAL A 112 0.67 -21.05 -1.66
C VAL A 112 1.22 -22.32 -2.30
N ASP A 113 1.09 -23.43 -1.61
CA ASP A 113 1.45 -24.76 -2.10
C ASP A 113 2.87 -24.84 -2.69
N GLY A 114 3.83 -24.22 -1.99
CA GLY A 114 5.24 -24.20 -2.39
C GLY A 114 5.59 -23.19 -3.49
N LYS A 115 4.65 -22.33 -3.89
CA LYS A 115 4.83 -21.33 -4.95
C LYS A 115 4.67 -19.90 -4.44
N PHE A 116 5.45 -19.00 -4.98
CA PHE A 116 5.31 -17.57 -4.76
C PHE A 116 4.28 -17.01 -5.74
N ASN A 117 3.32 -16.28 -5.21
CA ASN A 117 2.29 -15.63 -6.01
C ASN A 117 2.29 -14.13 -5.74
N LEU A 118 2.26 -13.33 -6.78
CA LEU A 118 1.83 -11.95 -6.67
C LEU A 118 0.33 -11.97 -6.42
N SER A 119 -0.09 -11.51 -5.24
CA SER A 119 -1.46 -11.62 -4.76
C SER A 119 -2.09 -10.24 -4.56
N THR A 120 -3.36 -10.14 -4.89
CA THR A 120 -4.21 -9.02 -4.51
C THR A 120 -5.56 -9.55 -4.04
N VAL A 121 -5.96 -9.13 -2.84
CA VAL A 121 -7.30 -9.34 -2.31
C VAL A 121 -8.01 -8.00 -2.23
N VAL A 122 -9.13 -7.88 -2.92
CA VAL A 122 -10.05 -6.75 -2.83
C VAL A 122 -11.21 -7.17 -1.95
N THR A 123 -11.40 -6.51 -0.83
CA THR A 123 -12.53 -6.77 0.05
C THR A 123 -13.52 -5.62 -0.04
N HIS A 124 -14.74 -5.96 -0.45
CA HIS A 124 -15.90 -5.12 -0.40
C HIS A 124 -17.07 -5.98 0.11
N HIS A 125 -17.30 -5.95 1.42
CA HIS A 125 -18.11 -6.90 2.20
C HIS A 125 -17.60 -8.35 2.14
N THR A 126 -17.18 -8.84 1.00
CA THR A 126 -16.60 -10.17 0.77
C THR A 126 -15.24 -10.02 0.10
N SER A 127 -14.32 -10.95 0.38
CA SER A 127 -12.98 -10.95 -0.20
C SER A 127 -12.98 -11.54 -1.61
N ASP A 128 -12.34 -10.86 -2.56
CA ASP A 128 -12.09 -11.27 -3.94
C ASP A 128 -10.59 -11.38 -4.15
N TRP A 129 -10.10 -12.60 -4.40
CA TRP A 129 -8.69 -12.94 -4.47
C TRP A 129 -8.24 -13.21 -5.89
N SER A 130 -7.12 -12.60 -6.28
CA SER A 130 -6.46 -12.83 -7.56
C SER A 130 -4.97 -13.05 -7.37
N VAL A 131 -4.36 -13.93 -8.18
CA VAL A 131 -2.95 -14.29 -8.12
C VAL A 131 -2.32 -14.38 -9.50
N ILE A 132 -1.01 -14.08 -9.54
CA ILE A 132 -0.11 -14.38 -10.64
C ILE A 132 1.01 -15.25 -10.07
N THR A 133 1.00 -16.54 -10.42
CA THR A 133 2.03 -17.46 -9.93
C THR A 133 3.36 -17.17 -10.62
N LEU A 134 4.41 -17.04 -9.82
CA LEU A 134 5.78 -16.85 -10.31
C LEU A 134 6.42 -18.20 -10.63
N ASP A 135 7.16 -18.25 -11.75
CA ASP A 135 7.86 -19.48 -12.21
C ASP A 135 8.96 -19.91 -11.24
N LYS A 136 9.49 -18.97 -10.48
CA LYS A 136 10.57 -19.21 -9.50
C LYS A 136 10.46 -18.26 -8.31
N PRO A 137 11.02 -18.63 -7.14
CA PRO A 137 11.13 -17.74 -5.99
C PRO A 137 11.87 -16.43 -6.34
N VAL A 138 11.42 -15.34 -5.71
CA VAL A 138 12.06 -14.03 -5.82
C VAL A 138 12.54 -13.57 -4.43
N PRO A 139 13.71 -12.94 -4.33
CA PRO A 139 14.23 -12.48 -3.04
C PRO A 139 13.45 -11.29 -2.48
N TYR A 140 12.80 -10.53 -3.32
CA TYR A 140 11.96 -9.38 -2.99
C TYR A 140 11.04 -9.03 -4.16
N VAL A 141 10.06 -8.20 -3.86
CA VAL A 141 9.20 -7.56 -4.86
C VAL A 141 8.98 -6.09 -4.49
N TRP A 142 8.90 -5.24 -5.50
CA TRP A 142 8.38 -3.89 -5.35
C TRP A 142 6.89 -3.90 -5.66
N ILE A 143 6.11 -3.36 -4.74
CA ILE A 143 4.68 -3.13 -4.93
C ILE A 143 4.42 -1.64 -4.96
N LYS A 144 3.62 -1.20 -5.93
CA LYS A 144 3.17 0.17 -6.07
C LYS A 144 1.66 0.21 -6.23
N ALA A 145 1.00 1.10 -5.50
CA ALA A 145 -0.41 1.38 -5.69
C ALA A 145 -0.62 2.87 -5.98
N VAL A 146 -1.50 3.18 -6.92
CA VAL A 146 -1.87 4.53 -7.31
C VAL A 146 -3.36 4.69 -7.09
N ARG A 147 -3.74 5.52 -6.12
CA ARG A 147 -5.14 5.88 -5.88
C ARG A 147 -5.50 7.13 -6.66
N ARG A 148 -6.52 7.02 -7.52
CA ARG A 148 -7.14 8.15 -8.22
C ARG A 148 -8.64 8.00 -8.24
N LEU A 149 -9.35 9.06 -7.81
CA LEU A 149 -10.81 9.02 -7.69
C LEU A 149 -11.25 7.82 -6.83
N ASP A 150 -12.04 6.92 -7.40
CA ASP A 150 -12.56 5.70 -6.78
C ASP A 150 -11.84 4.43 -7.26
N ALA A 151 -10.65 4.57 -7.86
CA ALA A 151 -9.84 3.47 -8.35
C ALA A 151 -8.47 3.41 -7.66
N VAL A 152 -7.99 2.17 -7.48
CA VAL A 152 -6.62 1.87 -7.08
C VAL A 152 -6.00 0.95 -8.13
N GLU A 153 -5.02 1.48 -8.85
CA GLU A 153 -4.19 0.69 -9.77
C GLU A 153 -3.02 0.09 -8.99
N ILE A 154 -2.81 -1.21 -9.12
CA ILE A 154 -1.79 -1.96 -8.38
C ILE A 154 -0.79 -2.52 -9.38
N PHE A 155 0.49 -2.30 -9.09
CA PHE A 155 1.61 -2.69 -9.92
C PHE A 155 2.66 -3.44 -9.11
N TYR A 156 3.43 -4.28 -9.77
CA TYR A 156 4.64 -4.88 -9.22
C TYR A 156 5.84 -4.61 -10.10
N SER A 157 7.04 -4.73 -9.52
CA SER A 157 8.32 -4.63 -10.22
C SER A 157 9.37 -5.49 -9.51
N PHE A 158 10.38 -5.95 -10.24
CA PHE A 158 11.54 -6.63 -9.66
C PHE A 158 12.80 -5.75 -9.62
N ASP A 159 12.74 -4.52 -10.16
CA ASP A 159 13.90 -3.63 -10.29
C ASP A 159 13.64 -2.15 -9.90
N ASP A 160 12.41 -1.82 -9.44
CA ASP A 160 11.93 -0.45 -9.17
C ASP A 160 11.91 0.48 -10.39
N LYS A 161 11.98 -0.07 -11.61
CA LYS A 161 11.99 0.70 -12.86
C LYS A 161 10.81 0.36 -13.76
N GLU A 162 10.70 -0.91 -14.13
CA GLU A 162 9.61 -1.40 -14.95
C GLU A 162 8.49 -1.94 -14.05
N TYR A 163 7.35 -1.29 -14.12
CA TYR A 163 6.17 -1.65 -13.34
C TYR A 163 5.07 -2.23 -14.22
N ILE A 164 4.63 -3.43 -13.88
CA ILE A 164 3.57 -4.16 -14.57
C ILE A 164 2.29 -4.07 -13.74
N MET A 165 1.19 -3.65 -14.37
CA MET A 165 -0.11 -3.62 -13.70
C MET A 165 -0.62 -5.04 -13.47
N MET A 166 -1.04 -5.33 -12.24
CA MET A 166 -1.65 -6.60 -11.88
C MET A 166 -3.13 -6.50 -11.51
N ARG A 167 -3.59 -5.34 -11.11
CA ARG A 167 -5.01 -5.12 -10.78
C ARG A 167 -5.39 -3.65 -10.90
N ASN A 168 -6.61 -3.38 -11.37
CA ASN A 168 -7.33 -2.14 -11.12
C ASN A 168 -8.56 -2.49 -10.28
N ALA A 169 -8.69 -1.86 -9.12
CA ALA A 169 -9.72 -2.18 -8.15
C ALA A 169 -10.49 -0.92 -7.74
N TRP A 170 -11.78 -1.07 -7.50
CA TRP A 170 -12.58 -0.01 -6.90
C TRP A 170 -12.28 0.13 -5.40
N LEU A 171 -12.17 1.36 -4.93
CA LEU A 171 -12.12 1.73 -3.52
C LEU A 171 -12.81 3.08 -3.35
N GLN A 172 -13.76 3.17 -2.43
CA GLN A 172 -14.57 4.37 -2.22
C GLN A 172 -13.75 5.66 -2.22
N ASP A 173 -14.19 6.63 -3.01
CA ASP A 173 -13.57 7.96 -3.08
C ASP A 173 -13.93 8.84 -1.87
N ASN A 174 -13.30 10.03 -1.77
CA ASN A 174 -13.56 11.06 -0.75
C ASN A 174 -13.47 10.57 0.71
N THR A 175 -12.91 9.38 0.95
CA THR A 175 -12.73 8.78 2.27
C THR A 175 -11.23 8.67 2.57
N PRO A 176 -10.76 9.11 3.74
CA PRO A 176 -9.39 8.84 4.18
C PRO A 176 -9.12 7.33 4.25
N VAL A 177 -7.93 6.94 3.83
CA VAL A 177 -7.50 5.54 3.76
C VAL A 177 -6.28 5.33 4.64
N ARG A 178 -6.32 4.29 5.47
CA ARG A 178 -5.13 3.78 6.14
C ARG A 178 -4.29 3.06 5.12
N VAL A 179 -3.05 3.50 4.95
CA VAL A 179 -2.10 2.95 3.97
C VAL A 179 -0.86 2.50 4.71
N GLY A 180 -0.42 1.28 4.48
CA GLY A 180 0.73 0.78 5.22
C GLY A 180 1.16 -0.63 4.86
N LEU A 181 1.95 -1.19 5.76
CA LEU A 181 2.67 -2.44 5.65
C LEU A 181 1.92 -3.53 6.40
N MET A 182 1.64 -4.64 5.76
CA MET A 182 0.92 -5.76 6.36
C MET A 182 1.63 -7.08 6.08
N ALA A 183 1.49 -8.02 7.01
CA ALA A 183 1.83 -9.41 6.80
C ALA A 183 0.89 -10.30 7.61
N ALA A 184 0.68 -11.54 7.14
CA ALA A 184 -0.20 -12.51 7.77
C ALA A 184 0.34 -13.93 7.60
N SER A 185 0.04 -14.81 8.55
CA SER A 185 0.44 -16.21 8.55
C SER A 185 -0.76 -17.11 8.93
N PRO A 186 -1.75 -17.28 8.02
CA PRO A 186 -3.01 -17.94 8.33
C PRO A 186 -2.86 -19.37 8.83
N ASP A 187 -2.09 -20.19 8.12
CA ASP A 187 -1.88 -21.61 8.44
C ASP A 187 -0.55 -21.85 9.18
N GLY A 188 0.25 -20.79 9.42
CA GLY A 188 1.62 -20.91 9.91
C GLY A 188 1.81 -20.51 11.38
N ASN A 189 3.04 -20.72 11.83
CA ASN A 189 3.51 -20.29 13.15
C ASN A 189 4.26 -18.95 13.10
N GLY A 190 3.97 -18.13 12.07
CA GLY A 190 4.66 -16.89 11.84
C GLY A 190 5.98 -17.03 11.07
N PHE A 191 6.46 -15.92 10.56
CA PHE A 191 7.70 -15.80 9.80
C PHE A 191 8.24 -14.37 9.94
N GLN A 192 9.41 -14.08 9.40
CA GLN A 192 9.96 -12.73 9.40
C GLN A 192 9.65 -12.04 8.07
N ALA A 193 9.06 -10.83 8.15
CA ALA A 193 8.81 -9.96 7.01
C ALA A 193 9.63 -8.67 7.12
N THR A 194 10.17 -8.19 6.00
CA THR A 194 10.99 -6.99 5.90
C THR A 194 10.44 -6.05 4.85
N PHE A 195 10.31 -4.78 5.22
CA PHE A 195 9.75 -3.72 4.39
C PHE A 195 10.74 -2.57 4.28
N GLU A 196 11.16 -2.28 3.06
CA GLU A 196 12.14 -1.24 2.75
C GLU A 196 11.51 -0.20 1.81
N HIS A 197 12.05 1.00 1.83
CA HIS A 197 11.70 2.05 0.87
C HIS A 197 10.19 2.40 0.81
N PHE A 198 9.47 2.22 1.92
CA PHE A 198 8.08 2.67 1.99
C PHE A 198 7.99 4.18 1.77
N LYS A 199 7.22 4.59 0.78
CA LYS A 199 7.06 6.01 0.42
C LYS A 199 5.66 6.27 -0.06
N VAL A 200 5.10 7.41 0.34
CA VAL A 200 3.84 7.93 -0.15
C VAL A 200 4.06 9.30 -0.78
N LYS A 201 3.52 9.51 -1.97
CA LYS A 201 3.57 10.77 -2.71
C LYS A 201 2.15 11.21 -3.01
N HIS A 202 1.77 12.40 -2.55
CA HIS A 202 0.51 13.00 -2.94
C HIS A 202 0.52 13.36 -4.43
N LEU A 203 -0.58 13.12 -5.09
CA LEU A 203 -0.81 13.46 -6.49
C LEU A 203 -1.76 14.65 -6.57
N PRO A 204 -1.71 15.44 -7.66
CA PRO A 204 -2.70 16.48 -7.91
C PRO A 204 -4.10 15.88 -7.98
N ASP A 205 -5.07 16.54 -7.36
CA ASP A 205 -6.49 16.19 -7.45
C ASP A 205 -6.96 16.31 -8.90
N GLN A 206 -7.26 15.18 -9.52
CA GLN A 206 -7.64 15.12 -10.93
C GLN A 206 -9.00 15.82 -11.18
N ARG A 207 -9.95 15.71 -10.26
CA ARG A 207 -11.27 16.39 -10.36
C ARG A 207 -11.11 17.88 -10.38
N ARG A 208 -10.23 18.43 -9.52
CA ARG A 208 -9.93 19.85 -9.50
C ARG A 208 -9.28 20.31 -10.80
N LEU A 209 -8.33 19.55 -11.34
CA LEU A 209 -7.69 19.86 -12.61
C LEU A 209 -8.66 19.83 -13.79
N GLU A 210 -9.58 18.86 -13.81
CA GLU A 210 -10.63 18.78 -14.82
C GLU A 210 -11.60 19.96 -14.72
N TRP A 211 -12.00 20.33 -13.50
CA TRP A 211 -12.84 21.50 -13.26
C TRP A 211 -12.15 22.80 -13.73
N LEU A 212 -10.87 22.97 -13.39
CA LEU A 212 -10.08 24.14 -13.81
C LEU A 212 -9.99 24.24 -15.35
N LYS A 213 -9.77 23.12 -16.04
CA LYS A 213 -9.75 23.10 -17.51
C LYS A 213 -11.07 23.55 -18.13
N LYS A 214 -12.21 23.09 -17.59
CA LYS A 214 -13.55 23.44 -18.08
C LYS A 214 -13.94 24.92 -17.87
N ASN A 215 -13.30 25.59 -16.91
CA ASN A 215 -13.63 26.97 -16.55
C ASN A 215 -12.56 27.99 -16.97
N GLN A 216 -11.60 27.59 -17.82
CA GLN A 216 -10.61 28.45 -18.44
C GLN A 216 -10.96 28.79 -19.90
N GLU A 217 -12.04 28.25 -20.47
CA GLU A 217 -12.64 28.57 -21.77
C GLU A 217 -13.77 29.61 -21.59
#